data_eb6431ba7089a345cb0cce82fa545fdc
#
_entry.id   eb6431ba7089a345cb0cce82fa545fdc
#
_cell.length_a   1.000
_cell.length_b   1.000
_cell.length_c   1.000
_cell.angle_alpha   90.00
_cell.angle_beta   90.00
_cell.angle_gamma   90.00
#
_symmetry.space_group_name_H-M   'P 1'
#
loop_
_entity.id
_entity.type
_entity.pdbx_description
1 polymer ?
#
loop_
_entity_poly.entity_id
_entity_poly.type
_entity_poly.pdbx_seq_one_letter_code
_entity_poly.pdbx_strand_id
1 'polypeptide(L)'
;LHLTQGAVSKQVRQLEDRLGVELFRRVRQRIVLTDAGRIYLHDIRGALEQMTAATRQVMSYAGSADVLNLAVLPTFGTRWLAPRIADFGRRYPDAGLNLSVRLQPFDFDEEPFDGAIHHGDPVWAGAIAERLFDEEVIPVASRVFRDRHQIRTPADLARVPRLQLATRPLAWRQWF
;
A
#
# COMPACT_ATOMS: atom_id res chain seq x y z
N LEU A 1 4.84 -2.75 26.84
CA LEU A 1 5.47 -1.56 27.42
C LEU A 1 4.77 -1.25 28.74
N HIS A 2 5.45 -1.47 29.88
CA HIS A 2 4.95 -1.14 31.23
C HIS A 2 5.28 0.31 31.58
N LEU A 3 4.79 1.25 30.75
CA LEU A 3 4.96 2.69 31.02
C LEU A 3 3.78 3.20 31.84
N THR A 4 4.07 3.96 32.91
CA THR A 4 3.03 4.65 33.67
C THR A 4 2.47 5.83 32.85
N GLN A 5 1.22 6.22 33.14
CA GLN A 5 0.58 7.36 32.47
C GLN A 5 1.42 8.66 32.61
N GLY A 6 2.08 8.87 33.75
CA GLY A 6 2.97 9.99 33.98
C GLY A 6 4.22 9.98 33.07
N ALA A 7 4.81 8.78 32.87
CA ALA A 7 5.95 8.62 31.96
C ALA A 7 5.58 8.95 30.51
N VAL A 8 4.44 8.45 30.04
CA VAL A 8 3.94 8.77 28.68
C VAL A 8 3.69 10.26 28.52
N SER A 9 3.02 10.92 29.50
CA SER A 9 2.76 12.35 29.46
C SER A 9 4.04 13.19 29.43
N LYS A 10 5.10 12.75 30.13
CA LYS A 10 6.40 13.42 30.10
C LYS A 10 7.08 13.28 28.74
N GLN A 11 7.03 12.10 28.13
CA GLN A 11 7.59 11.85 26.79
C GLN A 11 6.90 12.70 25.72
N VAL A 12 5.55 12.79 25.79
CA VAL A 12 4.76 13.60 24.86
C VAL A 12 5.16 15.07 24.98
N ARG A 13 5.24 15.63 26.20
CA ARG A 13 5.67 17.03 26.40
C ARG A 13 7.07 17.29 25.84
N GLN A 14 8.02 16.40 26.11
CA GLN A 14 9.37 16.54 25.57
C GLN A 14 9.40 16.53 24.03
N LEU A 15 8.51 15.77 23.42
CA LEU A 15 8.36 15.76 21.96
C LEU A 15 7.76 17.08 21.46
N GLU A 16 6.69 17.57 22.09
CA GLU A 16 6.05 18.84 21.76
C GLU A 16 7.04 20.03 21.92
N ASP A 17 7.81 20.03 23.00
CA ASP A 17 8.87 21.05 23.25
C ASP A 17 9.92 21.05 22.12
N ARG A 18 10.34 19.86 21.65
CA ARG A 18 11.32 19.75 20.55
C ARG A 18 10.77 20.17 19.20
N LEU A 19 9.50 19.90 18.95
CA LEU A 19 8.82 20.25 17.70
C LEU A 19 8.36 21.71 17.68
N GLY A 20 8.27 22.36 18.85
CA GLY A 20 7.73 23.70 18.99
C GLY A 20 6.23 23.83 18.73
N VAL A 21 5.50 22.69 18.71
CA VAL A 21 4.04 22.65 18.47
C VAL A 21 3.37 21.65 19.39
N GLU A 22 2.14 21.97 19.82
CA GLU A 22 1.32 21.05 20.58
C GLU A 22 0.71 19.98 19.65
N LEU A 23 0.88 18.72 19.99
CA LEU A 23 0.28 17.57 19.27
C LEU A 23 -1.06 17.17 19.90
N PHE A 24 -1.25 17.47 21.19
CA PHE A 24 -2.45 17.14 21.93
C PHE A 24 -3.05 18.39 22.59
N ARG A 25 -4.36 18.45 22.70
CA ARG A 25 -5.08 19.46 23.47
C ARG A 25 -6.15 18.83 24.34
N ARG A 26 -6.49 19.50 25.44
CA ARG A 26 -7.55 19.05 26.35
C ARG A 26 -8.87 19.73 25.99
N VAL A 27 -9.88 18.92 25.71
CA VAL A 27 -11.24 19.39 25.44
C VAL A 27 -12.19 18.64 26.37
N ARG A 28 -12.88 19.34 27.26
CA ARG A 28 -13.87 18.78 28.22
C ARG A 28 -13.35 17.49 28.91
N GLN A 29 -12.16 17.57 29.53
CA GLN A 29 -11.48 16.47 30.23
C GLN A 29 -10.98 15.31 29.34
N ARG A 30 -11.10 15.42 28.02
CA ARG A 30 -10.56 14.43 27.08
C ARG A 30 -9.31 14.98 26.40
N ILE A 31 -8.34 14.13 26.16
CA ILE A 31 -7.16 14.45 25.36
C ILE A 31 -7.51 14.14 23.90
N VAL A 32 -7.36 15.12 23.02
CA VAL A 32 -7.59 14.98 21.58
C VAL A 32 -6.37 15.49 20.81
N LEU A 33 -6.14 14.95 19.64
CA LEU A 33 -5.07 15.42 18.76
C LEU A 33 -5.40 16.81 18.20
N THR A 34 -4.39 17.65 18.08
CA THR A 34 -4.43 18.87 17.26
C THR A 34 -4.35 18.51 15.77
N ASP A 35 -4.46 19.50 14.88
CA ASP A 35 -4.24 19.27 13.44
C ASP A 35 -2.81 18.83 13.16
N ALA A 36 -1.82 19.48 13.78
CA ALA A 36 -0.42 19.09 13.75
C ALA A 36 -0.22 17.67 14.28
N GLY A 37 -0.87 17.32 15.39
CA GLY A 37 -0.84 15.96 15.95
C GLY A 37 -1.40 14.90 15.04
N ARG A 38 -2.45 15.19 14.26
CA ARG A 38 -3.01 14.25 13.27
C ARG A 38 -2.06 14.00 12.11
N ILE A 39 -1.47 15.06 11.57
CA ILE A 39 -0.47 14.98 10.48
C ILE A 39 0.73 14.16 10.97
N TYR A 40 1.30 14.56 12.10
CA TYR A 40 2.49 13.90 12.67
C TYR A 40 2.24 12.42 12.97
N LEU A 41 1.08 12.07 13.57
CA LEU A 41 0.71 10.69 13.84
C LEU A 41 0.60 9.85 12.57
N HIS A 42 0.03 10.43 11.49
CA HIS A 42 -0.10 9.75 10.21
C HIS A 42 1.28 9.35 9.65
N ASP A 43 2.20 10.31 9.61
CA ASP A 43 3.53 10.12 9.03
C ASP A 43 4.41 9.19 9.88
N ILE A 44 4.40 9.38 11.21
CA ILE A 44 5.15 8.51 12.13
C ILE A 44 4.62 7.07 12.13
N ARG A 45 3.32 6.88 12.01
CA ARG A 45 2.74 5.53 11.90
C ARG A 45 3.28 4.80 10.68
N GLY A 46 3.31 5.47 9.51
CA GLY A 46 3.88 4.91 8.29
C GLY A 46 5.35 4.53 8.46
N ALA A 47 6.15 5.41 9.06
CA ALA A 47 7.57 5.14 9.32
C ALA A 47 7.79 3.95 10.27
N LEU A 48 7.00 3.85 11.35
CA LEU A 48 7.07 2.71 12.28
C LEU A 48 6.62 1.40 11.64
N GLU A 49 5.63 1.43 10.77
CA GLU A 49 5.20 0.26 10.00
C GLU A 49 6.31 -0.22 9.05
N GLN A 50 7.01 0.69 8.38
CA GLN A 50 8.18 0.38 7.55
C GLN A 50 9.32 -0.23 8.37
N MET A 51 9.67 0.36 9.52
CA MET A 51 10.68 -0.20 10.43
C MET A 51 10.30 -1.60 10.90
N THR A 52 9.04 -1.82 11.24
CA THR A 52 8.54 -3.11 11.68
C THR A 52 8.60 -4.15 10.55
N ALA A 53 8.28 -3.75 9.34
CA ALA A 53 8.39 -4.60 8.15
C ALA A 53 9.84 -4.98 7.87
N ALA A 54 10.77 -4.01 7.90
CA ALA A 54 12.20 -4.26 7.73
C ALA A 54 12.76 -5.21 8.80
N THR A 55 12.37 -5.02 10.07
CA THR A 55 12.78 -5.92 11.16
C THR A 55 12.28 -7.35 10.93
N ARG A 56 10.99 -7.51 10.54
CA ARG A 56 10.42 -8.83 10.24
C ARG A 56 11.13 -9.48 9.05
N GLN A 57 11.48 -8.70 8.04
CA GLN A 57 12.21 -9.18 6.87
C GLN A 57 13.58 -9.75 7.29
N VAL A 58 14.36 -9.01 8.08
CA VAL A 58 15.66 -9.51 8.60
C VAL A 58 15.46 -10.77 9.45
N MET A 59 14.43 -10.81 10.30
CA MET A 59 14.13 -11.99 11.11
C MET A 59 13.73 -13.21 10.27
N SER A 60 13.11 -13.03 9.10
CA SER A 60 12.78 -14.12 8.18
C SER A 60 14.01 -14.74 7.51
N TYR A 61 15.08 -13.95 7.31
CA TYR A 61 16.37 -14.47 6.83
C TYR A 61 17.08 -15.38 7.85
N ALA A 62 16.78 -15.23 9.14
CA ALA A 62 17.44 -16.03 10.17
C ALA A 62 16.92 -17.49 10.27
N GLY A 63 15.85 -17.84 9.54
CA GLY A 63 15.17 -19.14 9.67
C GLY A 63 15.11 -20.02 8.42
N SER A 64 15.38 -19.50 7.22
CA SER A 64 15.32 -20.30 5.98
C SER A 64 16.28 -19.75 4.92
N ALA A 65 16.97 -20.66 4.22
CA ALA A 65 17.96 -20.31 3.19
C ALA A 65 17.31 -19.74 1.91
N ASP A 66 16.00 -19.96 1.69
CA ASP A 66 15.30 -19.61 0.44
C ASP A 66 13.99 -18.86 0.73
N VAL A 67 14.07 -17.57 1.08
CA VAL A 67 12.89 -16.70 1.21
C VAL A 67 12.77 -15.82 -0.02
N LEU A 68 11.71 -16.00 -0.78
CA LEU A 68 11.35 -15.17 -1.94
C LEU A 68 10.59 -13.91 -1.49
N ASN A 69 11.16 -12.74 -1.73
CA ASN A 69 10.57 -11.44 -1.42
C ASN A 69 9.89 -10.87 -2.66
N LEU A 70 8.57 -10.84 -2.70
CA LEU A 70 7.79 -10.34 -3.84
C LEU A 70 7.09 -9.03 -3.53
N ALA A 71 7.28 -8.04 -4.40
CA ALA A 71 6.47 -6.85 -4.45
C ALA A 71 5.20 -7.12 -5.27
N VAL A 72 4.01 -6.81 -4.73
CA VAL A 72 2.75 -7.11 -5.39
C VAL A 72 1.78 -5.93 -5.32
N LEU A 73 0.90 -5.81 -6.31
CA LEU A 73 -0.23 -4.89 -6.25
C LEU A 73 -1.30 -5.43 -5.28
N PRO A 74 -1.98 -4.59 -4.49
CA PRO A 74 -2.90 -5.01 -3.43
C PRO A 74 -4.00 -5.97 -3.91
N THR A 75 -4.70 -5.59 -4.97
CA THR A 75 -5.81 -6.39 -5.51
C THR A 75 -5.33 -7.69 -6.11
N PHE A 76 -4.21 -7.66 -6.83
CA PHE A 76 -3.58 -8.86 -7.37
C PHE A 76 -3.17 -9.81 -6.25
N GLY A 77 -2.46 -9.28 -5.23
CA GLY A 77 -2.02 -10.06 -4.07
C GLY A 77 -3.19 -10.76 -3.37
N THR A 78 -4.28 -10.04 -3.11
CA THR A 78 -5.41 -10.59 -2.37
C THR A 78 -6.34 -11.48 -3.20
N ARG A 79 -6.61 -11.13 -4.47
CA ARG A 79 -7.61 -11.82 -5.28
C ARG A 79 -7.04 -12.96 -6.11
N TRP A 80 -5.85 -12.78 -6.64
CA TRP A 80 -5.25 -13.78 -7.54
C TRP A 80 -4.17 -14.60 -6.84
N LEU A 81 -3.24 -13.98 -6.13
CA LEU A 81 -2.07 -14.66 -5.56
C LEU A 81 -2.43 -15.41 -4.27
N ALA A 82 -3.12 -14.79 -3.32
CA ALA A 82 -3.41 -15.39 -2.02
C ALA A 82 -4.09 -16.76 -2.11
N PRO A 83 -5.09 -17.02 -2.98
CA PRO A 83 -5.69 -18.34 -3.14
C PRO A 83 -4.70 -19.41 -3.64
N ARG A 84 -3.59 -19.01 -4.27
CA ARG A 84 -2.57 -19.89 -4.87
C ARG A 84 -1.38 -20.17 -3.96
N ILE A 85 -1.22 -19.40 -2.88
CA ILE A 85 -0.11 -19.57 -1.93
C ILE A 85 -0.10 -20.97 -1.31
N ALA A 86 -1.27 -21.52 -1.00
CA ALA A 86 -1.36 -22.88 -0.44
C ALA A 86 -0.82 -23.96 -1.42
N ASP A 87 -1.07 -23.79 -2.72
CA ASP A 87 -0.55 -24.70 -3.74
C ASP A 87 0.97 -24.52 -3.92
N PHE A 88 1.45 -23.28 -3.91
CA PHE A 88 2.86 -22.98 -3.92
C PHE A 88 3.59 -23.64 -2.75
N GLY A 89 3.10 -23.48 -1.51
CA GLY A 89 3.72 -24.08 -0.34
C GLY A 89 3.71 -25.62 -0.34
N ARG A 90 2.71 -26.25 -1.00
CA ARG A 90 2.74 -27.72 -1.20
C ARG A 90 3.83 -28.17 -2.19
N ARG A 91 4.09 -27.38 -3.22
CA ARG A 91 5.09 -27.71 -4.27
C ARG A 91 6.52 -27.39 -3.81
N TYR A 92 6.66 -26.35 -3.00
CA TYR A 92 7.93 -25.83 -2.53
C TYR A 92 7.91 -25.66 -1.01
N PRO A 93 7.90 -26.74 -0.22
CA PRO A 93 7.71 -26.69 1.23
C PRO A 93 8.85 -25.97 1.97
N ASP A 94 10.03 -25.93 1.38
CA ASP A 94 11.22 -25.30 1.99
C ASP A 94 11.36 -23.82 1.59
N ALA A 95 10.55 -23.32 0.64
CA ALA A 95 10.59 -21.94 0.19
C ALA A 95 9.71 -21.04 1.06
N GLY A 96 10.31 -20.05 1.70
CA GLY A 96 9.60 -18.95 2.35
C GLY A 96 9.07 -17.94 1.33
N LEU A 97 7.95 -17.29 1.61
CA LEU A 97 7.38 -16.26 0.75
C LEU A 97 7.00 -15.03 1.56
N ASN A 98 7.65 -13.91 1.29
CA ASN A 98 7.31 -12.59 1.80
C ASN A 98 6.60 -11.78 0.72
N LEU A 99 5.43 -11.24 1.04
CA LEU A 99 4.68 -10.38 0.14
C LEU A 99 4.61 -8.97 0.69
N SER A 100 5.07 -8.01 -0.11
CA SER A 100 5.01 -6.59 0.22
C SER A 100 4.22 -5.83 -0.83
N VAL A 101 3.37 -4.90 -0.39
CA VAL A 101 2.60 -4.07 -1.32
C VAL A 101 3.49 -2.94 -1.84
N ARG A 102 3.59 -2.82 -3.17
CA ARG A 102 4.22 -1.71 -3.87
C ARG A 102 3.31 -1.22 -4.99
N LEU A 103 3.03 0.08 -5.00
CA LEU A 103 2.17 0.72 -6.02
C LEU A 103 2.97 1.37 -7.13
N GLN A 104 4.22 1.73 -6.86
CA GLN A 104 5.12 2.38 -7.78
C GLN A 104 6.27 1.44 -8.16
N PRO A 105 6.80 1.52 -9.36
CA PRO A 105 8.07 0.91 -9.70
C PRO A 105 9.18 1.38 -8.76
N PHE A 106 10.13 0.54 -8.49
CA PHE A 106 11.29 0.77 -7.62
C PHE A 106 12.55 0.24 -8.30
N ASP A 107 13.70 0.55 -7.73
CA ASP A 107 14.98 0.00 -8.17
C ASP A 107 15.27 -1.30 -7.41
N PHE A 108 15.52 -2.39 -8.14
CA PHE A 108 15.87 -3.69 -7.55
C PHE A 108 17.25 -3.68 -6.87
N ASP A 109 18.12 -2.74 -7.24
CA ASP A 109 19.43 -2.59 -6.57
C ASP A 109 19.30 -1.87 -5.22
N GLU A 110 18.24 -1.07 -5.03
CA GLU A 110 17.99 -0.31 -3.80
C GLU A 110 17.00 -1.00 -2.85
N GLU A 111 16.06 -1.79 -3.38
CA GLU A 111 15.05 -2.48 -2.58
C GLU A 111 15.24 -4.00 -2.60
N PRO A 112 15.11 -4.68 -1.44
CA PRO A 112 15.42 -6.10 -1.29
C PRO A 112 14.27 -7.00 -1.79
N PHE A 113 13.93 -6.88 -3.04
CA PHE A 113 12.94 -7.74 -3.70
C PHE A 113 13.62 -8.65 -4.72
N ASP A 114 13.21 -9.91 -4.74
CA ASP A 114 13.63 -10.91 -5.74
C ASP A 114 12.76 -10.84 -6.99
N GLY A 115 11.57 -10.24 -6.87
CA GLY A 115 10.64 -10.07 -7.97
C GLY A 115 9.50 -9.10 -7.65
N ALA A 116 8.81 -8.67 -8.71
CA ALA A 116 7.63 -7.81 -8.60
C ALA A 116 6.54 -8.27 -9.56
N ILE A 117 5.29 -8.17 -9.11
CA ILE A 117 4.12 -8.36 -9.98
C ILE A 117 3.46 -7.01 -10.15
N HIS A 118 3.52 -6.49 -11.36
CA HIS A 118 3.10 -5.15 -11.71
C HIS A 118 2.24 -5.16 -12.98
N HIS A 119 1.58 -4.05 -13.27
CA HIS A 119 0.89 -3.82 -14.54
C HIS A 119 1.62 -2.76 -15.35
N GLY A 120 1.52 -2.80 -16.66
CA GLY A 120 2.09 -1.79 -17.56
C GLY A 120 3.09 -2.38 -18.53
N ASP A 121 3.96 -1.52 -19.02
CA ASP A 121 4.97 -1.91 -20.02
C ASP A 121 6.00 -2.87 -19.40
N PRO A 122 6.50 -3.85 -20.20
CA PRO A 122 7.45 -4.85 -19.72
C PRO A 122 8.89 -4.29 -19.60
N VAL A 123 9.02 -2.98 -19.40
CA VAL A 123 10.32 -2.31 -19.26
C VAL A 123 10.55 -1.92 -17.81
N TRP A 124 11.41 -2.65 -17.15
CA TRP A 124 11.82 -2.36 -15.78
C TRP A 124 13.34 -2.51 -15.67
N ALA A 125 14.04 -1.44 -15.29
CA ALA A 125 15.49 -1.45 -15.17
C ALA A 125 15.96 -2.53 -14.19
N GLY A 126 16.99 -3.28 -14.55
CA GLY A 126 17.55 -4.33 -13.70
C GLY A 126 16.73 -5.62 -13.62
N ALA A 127 15.60 -5.75 -14.32
CA ALA A 127 14.75 -6.92 -14.24
C ALA A 127 14.44 -7.53 -15.63
N ILE A 128 14.17 -8.84 -15.64
CA ILE A 128 13.59 -9.55 -16.78
C ILE A 128 12.08 -9.60 -16.56
N ALA A 129 11.32 -9.03 -17.50
CA ALA A 129 9.87 -9.01 -17.42
C ALA A 129 9.25 -10.15 -18.22
N GLU A 130 8.39 -10.92 -17.57
CA GLU A 130 7.57 -11.97 -18.18
C GLU A 130 6.09 -11.63 -18.06
N ARG A 131 5.34 -11.80 -19.15
CA ARG A 131 3.91 -11.54 -19.17
C ARG A 131 3.14 -12.67 -18.51
N LEU A 132 2.40 -12.37 -17.46
CA LEU A 132 1.52 -13.35 -16.81
C LEU A 132 0.19 -13.50 -17.56
N PHE A 133 -0.51 -12.40 -17.84
CA PHE A 133 -1.79 -12.35 -18.58
C PHE A 133 -2.13 -10.90 -18.94
N ASP A 134 -3.16 -10.75 -19.78
CA ASP A 134 -3.71 -9.44 -20.11
C ASP A 134 -4.62 -8.89 -19.01
N GLU A 135 -4.67 -7.59 -18.91
CA GLU A 135 -5.61 -6.89 -18.04
C GLU A 135 -6.74 -6.29 -18.88
N GLU A 136 -7.97 -6.56 -18.49
CA GLU A 136 -9.15 -5.90 -19.02
C GLU A 136 -9.65 -4.87 -18.00
N VAL A 137 -9.76 -3.61 -18.43
CA VAL A 137 -10.25 -2.50 -17.61
C VAL A 137 -11.63 -2.08 -18.08
N ILE A 138 -12.60 -2.13 -17.18
CA ILE A 138 -13.97 -1.72 -17.46
C ILE A 138 -14.38 -0.54 -16.55
N PRO A 139 -15.12 0.45 -17.08
CA PRO A 139 -15.70 1.51 -16.25
C PRO A 139 -16.83 0.93 -15.40
N VAL A 140 -16.90 1.38 -14.15
CA VAL A 140 -17.94 0.99 -13.21
C VAL A 140 -18.59 2.22 -12.58
N ALA A 141 -19.89 2.13 -12.31
CA ALA A 141 -20.63 3.18 -11.62
C ALA A 141 -21.74 2.56 -10.76
N SER A 142 -22.17 3.28 -9.73
CA SER A 142 -23.40 2.91 -9.01
C SER A 142 -24.63 3.05 -9.91
N ARG A 143 -25.68 2.27 -9.63
CA ARG A 143 -26.97 2.42 -10.34
C ARG A 143 -27.53 3.83 -10.23
N VAL A 144 -27.45 4.43 -9.05
CA VAL A 144 -27.92 5.80 -8.79
C VAL A 144 -27.18 6.81 -9.67
N PHE A 145 -25.86 6.71 -9.79
CA PHE A 145 -25.05 7.59 -10.65
C PHE A 145 -25.41 7.40 -12.12
N ARG A 146 -25.47 6.15 -12.57
CA ARG A 146 -25.86 5.80 -13.95
C ARG A 146 -27.22 6.38 -14.33
N ASP A 147 -28.23 6.17 -13.48
CA ASP A 147 -29.61 6.59 -13.76
C ASP A 147 -29.75 8.13 -13.69
N ARG A 148 -29.09 8.77 -12.72
CA ARG A 148 -29.03 10.24 -12.60
C ARG A 148 -28.43 10.92 -13.82
N HIS A 149 -27.38 10.34 -14.39
CA HIS A 149 -26.68 10.89 -15.55
C HIS A 149 -27.13 10.27 -16.86
N GLN A 150 -28.14 9.40 -16.85
CA GLN A 150 -28.72 8.74 -18.02
C GLN A 150 -27.68 8.03 -18.88
N ILE A 151 -26.70 7.39 -18.27
CA ILE A 151 -25.64 6.65 -18.96
C ILE A 151 -26.20 5.38 -19.54
N ARG A 152 -26.28 5.28 -20.86
CA ARG A 152 -26.80 4.13 -21.62
C ARG A 152 -25.76 3.54 -22.55
N THR A 153 -24.82 4.35 -23.01
CA THR A 153 -23.79 3.97 -23.98
C THR A 153 -22.40 4.39 -23.46
N PRO A 154 -21.34 3.78 -23.97
CA PRO A 154 -19.97 4.21 -23.65
C PRO A 154 -19.71 5.70 -23.94
N ALA A 155 -20.30 6.26 -25.00
CA ALA A 155 -20.15 7.65 -25.36
C ALA A 155 -20.68 8.63 -24.31
N ASP A 156 -21.69 8.23 -23.50
CA ASP A 156 -22.25 9.06 -22.45
C ASP A 156 -21.23 9.31 -21.32
N LEU A 157 -20.24 8.45 -21.16
CA LEU A 157 -19.17 8.59 -20.17
C LEU A 157 -18.26 9.79 -20.44
N ALA A 158 -18.22 10.30 -21.66
CA ALA A 158 -17.45 11.49 -22.01
C ALA A 158 -18.02 12.78 -21.34
N ARG A 159 -19.30 12.78 -20.99
CA ARG A 159 -20.05 13.96 -20.49
C ARG A 159 -20.21 13.99 -18.98
N VAL A 160 -19.78 12.95 -18.26
CA VAL A 160 -19.99 12.82 -16.81
C VAL A 160 -18.67 12.96 -16.04
N PRO A 161 -18.72 13.35 -14.75
CA PRO A 161 -17.55 13.30 -13.89
C PRO A 161 -16.98 11.89 -13.81
N ARG A 162 -15.66 11.77 -13.95
CA ARG A 162 -14.93 10.49 -13.92
C ARG A 162 -13.92 10.50 -12.81
N LEU A 163 -13.87 9.41 -12.05
CA LEU A 163 -12.80 9.15 -11.11
C LEU A 163 -11.65 8.45 -11.82
N GLN A 164 -10.45 8.79 -11.45
CA GLN A 164 -9.24 8.23 -12.00
C GLN A 164 -8.27 7.87 -10.89
N LEU A 165 -7.61 6.72 -11.03
CA LEU A 165 -6.52 6.34 -10.14
C LEU A 165 -5.27 7.16 -10.50
N ALA A 166 -4.61 7.74 -9.48
CA ALA A 166 -3.36 8.47 -9.67
C ALA A 166 -2.25 7.57 -10.26
N THR A 167 -2.29 6.28 -9.96
CA THR A 167 -1.36 5.27 -10.50
C THR A 167 -1.63 4.91 -11.97
N ARG A 168 -2.76 5.35 -12.55
CA ARG A 168 -3.16 5.06 -13.95
C ARG A 168 -3.67 6.31 -14.65
N PRO A 169 -2.82 7.31 -14.87
CA PRO A 169 -3.24 8.63 -15.36
C PRO A 169 -3.82 8.61 -16.77
N LEU A 170 -3.57 7.57 -17.54
CA LEU A 170 -4.04 7.44 -18.92
C LEU A 170 -5.20 6.47 -19.11
N ALA A 171 -5.73 5.85 -18.01
CA ALA A 171 -6.73 4.78 -18.12
C ALA A 171 -7.97 5.19 -18.94
N TRP A 172 -8.54 6.36 -18.69
CA TRP A 172 -9.69 6.83 -19.47
C TRP A 172 -9.35 7.16 -20.91
N ARG A 173 -8.15 7.69 -21.17
CA ARG A 173 -7.70 7.99 -22.53
C ARG A 173 -7.46 6.73 -23.36
N GLN A 174 -7.00 5.66 -22.72
CA GLN A 174 -6.77 4.38 -23.38
C GLN A 174 -8.07 3.61 -23.60
N TRP A 175 -9.06 3.87 -22.74
CA TRP A 175 -10.36 3.19 -22.82
C TRP A 175 -11.27 3.76 -23.92
N PHE A 176 -11.21 5.07 -24.20
CA PHE A 176 -11.95 5.73 -25.29
C PHE A 176 -11.28 5.56 -26.64
#